data_f5713a2b2d79271af6fc6d6bd4773651
#
_entry.id   f5713a2b2d79271af6fc6d6bd4773651
#
_cell.length_a   1.000
_cell.length_b   1.000
_cell.length_c   1.000
_cell.angle_alpha   90.00
_cell.angle_beta   90.00
_cell.angle_gamma   90.00
#
_symmetry.space_group_name_H-M   'P 1'
#
loop_
_entity.id
_entity.type
_entity.pdbx_description
1 polymer ?
#
loop_
_entity_poly.entity_id
_entity_poly.type
_entity_poly.pdbx_seq_one_letter_code
_entity_poly.pdbx_strand_id
1 'polypeptide(L)'
;MRKDGVVKVKTENGKRKAEYTYNSITTNNNYMKQLLNDHSEVNSFEREMERISPFELKNRLIEMADESIRRMMRTMLNAGRGNPNWVATLPREAFFMLGQFALMECRRDWECPEGLAGIPQKEGISARLGEFLKERHSDAAAQFLEKCFRYMIDEHSVDGDTMVHEWAECVIGDQYPVPDRILKHCEIAVQDYIAQELCDGRPPQGTIDLFATEGGTAAMCYIFDSLQQNRLLERGDTIALMTPVFTPYIEIPKLYRYNYRVTEIPAGRMSEDGMHLWQYDSKELGKLRDPEYKALFIVNPSNPPSYAMAEETVDLLVDIVNKWNPNLMIVTDDVYATYVPGFQSLMARLPHNTICVYSFSKYFGATGWRSAVIAMHRDNIFDKLIERLPRKRKTELKQRYGSIRSDVENMRFIDRMVADSRQVALNHTAGLSLPQQIQMTLFALYSIIDKREGDSFRLKMHEIIQERLKTLWTSMGFTLLPDPLRAGYYSEIDLLVWAQRFYGKDFVEWLRLNYSPLDVVFRLARETSLVVLNGGGFDGPEWSIRVSLANLKKKDYDIIGKSVRAILDSYAARWKKSLPMVESD
;
A
#
# COMPACT_ATOMS: atom_id res chain seq x y z
N MET A 1 -14.85 -7.93 46.28
CA MET A 1 -13.60 -8.63 46.60
C MET A 1 -13.12 -9.34 45.33
N ARG A 2 -12.18 -8.76 44.61
CA ARG A 2 -11.40 -9.42 43.53
C ARG A 2 -9.94 -9.21 43.83
N LYS A 3 -9.21 -10.32 43.95
CA LYS A 3 -7.80 -10.39 44.31
C LYS A 3 -6.91 -10.01 43.13
N ASP A 4 -5.88 -9.25 43.45
CA ASP A 4 -4.80 -8.88 42.54
C ASP A 4 -4.04 -10.11 42.03
N GLY A 5 -3.94 -10.24 40.71
CA GLY A 5 -3.22 -11.30 40.04
C GLY A 5 -1.77 -10.91 39.74
N VAL A 6 -0.84 -11.30 40.57
CA VAL A 6 0.61 -11.21 40.29
C VAL A 6 1.06 -12.56 39.70
N VAL A 7 1.48 -12.58 38.46
CA VAL A 7 2.16 -13.74 37.86
C VAL A 7 3.65 -13.62 38.11
N LYS A 8 4.18 -14.49 39.02
CA LYS A 8 5.61 -14.64 39.25
C LYS A 8 6.18 -15.69 38.31
N VAL A 9 7.04 -15.29 37.39
CA VAL A 9 7.88 -16.23 36.64
C VAL A 9 9.25 -16.28 37.30
N LYS A 10 9.62 -17.46 37.82
CA LYS A 10 10.98 -17.76 38.31
C LYS A 10 11.84 -18.20 37.11
N THR A 11 12.96 -17.53 36.88
CA THR A 11 14.06 -18.07 36.10
C THR A 11 15.34 -17.98 36.94
N GLU A 12 16.06 -19.07 37.05
CA GLU A 12 17.37 -19.17 37.65
C GLU A 12 18.42 -18.52 36.74
N ASN A 13 19.42 -17.91 37.41
CA ASN A 13 20.62 -17.26 36.88
C ASN A 13 20.53 -15.76 36.58
N GLY A 14 20.68 -15.01 37.61
CA GLY A 14 21.50 -13.80 37.78
C GLY A 14 21.54 -12.75 36.68
N LYS A 15 20.45 -12.08 36.31
CA LYS A 15 20.46 -10.72 35.73
C LYS A 15 19.12 -10.01 36.00
N ARG A 16 19.23 -8.69 36.25
CA ARG A 16 18.24 -7.73 36.77
C ARG A 16 16.82 -7.91 36.21
N LYS A 17 15.85 -7.97 37.12
CA LYS A 17 14.39 -7.92 36.85
C LYS A 17 14.02 -6.51 36.41
N ALA A 18 13.26 -6.40 35.34
CA ALA A 18 12.39 -5.25 35.11
C ALA A 18 10.99 -5.65 35.60
N GLU A 19 10.54 -5.03 36.69
CA GLU A 19 9.16 -5.13 37.16
C GLU A 19 8.31 -4.14 36.36
N TYR A 20 7.46 -4.67 35.52
CA TYR A 20 6.36 -3.87 34.97
C TYR A 20 5.13 -4.07 35.85
N THR A 21 4.83 -3.07 36.65
CA THR A 21 3.60 -3.02 37.46
C THR A 21 2.46 -2.44 36.64
N TYR A 22 1.33 -3.12 36.66
CA TYR A 22 0.06 -2.73 36.01
C TYR A 22 -0.55 -1.41 36.56
N ASN A 23 0.11 -0.73 37.50
CA ASN A 23 -0.29 0.55 38.08
C ASN A 23 0.07 1.78 37.25
N SER A 24 0.81 1.63 36.12
CA SER A 24 1.17 2.76 35.28
C SER A 24 0.03 3.29 34.38
N ILE A 25 -1.03 2.50 34.16
CA ILE A 25 -2.15 2.90 33.29
C ILE A 25 -3.15 3.83 34.02
N THR A 26 -3.38 3.63 35.31
CA THR A 26 -4.28 4.49 36.10
C THR A 26 -3.67 5.81 36.53
N THR A 27 -2.36 5.85 36.76
CA THR A 27 -1.63 7.09 37.08
C THR A 27 -1.51 8.01 35.84
N ASN A 28 -1.38 7.46 34.65
CA ASN A 28 -1.33 8.23 33.41
C ASN A 28 -2.67 8.93 33.11
N ASN A 29 -3.80 8.34 33.48
CA ASN A 29 -5.13 8.95 33.24
C ASN A 29 -5.39 10.19 34.15
N ASN A 30 -4.84 10.22 35.35
CA ASN A 30 -4.94 11.42 36.21
C ASN A 30 -3.92 12.49 35.80
N TYR A 31 -2.76 12.09 35.34
CA TYR A 31 -1.73 12.97 34.76
C TYR A 31 -2.24 13.66 33.51
N MET A 32 -2.89 12.90 32.59
CA MET A 32 -3.56 13.44 31.39
C MET A 32 -4.71 14.42 31.70
N LYS A 33 -5.41 14.26 32.83
CA LYS A 33 -6.46 15.22 33.24
C LYS A 33 -5.89 16.54 33.79
N GLN A 34 -4.71 16.54 34.38
CA GLN A 34 -3.99 17.75 34.82
C GLN A 34 -3.35 18.49 33.63
N LEU A 35 -2.76 17.76 32.65
CA LEU A 35 -2.14 18.30 31.45
C LEU A 35 -3.09 19.13 30.56
N LEU A 36 -4.38 18.86 30.62
CA LEU A 36 -5.40 19.53 29.77
C LEU A 36 -5.72 20.98 30.21
N ASN A 37 -5.16 21.46 31.32
CA ASN A 37 -5.38 22.81 31.83
C ASN A 37 -4.16 23.74 31.71
N ASP A 38 -2.99 23.25 31.31
CA ASP A 38 -1.77 24.04 31.14
C ASP A 38 -1.21 23.91 29.70
N HIS A 39 -1.25 25.02 28.95
CA HIS A 39 -0.81 25.07 27.56
C HIS A 39 0.67 24.69 27.36
N SER A 40 1.53 24.85 28.37
CA SER A 40 2.96 24.52 28.27
C SER A 40 3.23 23.01 28.33
N GLU A 41 2.44 22.27 29.10
CA GLU A 41 2.57 20.82 29.24
C GLU A 41 1.92 20.07 28.04
N VAL A 42 0.82 20.61 27.47
CA VAL A 42 0.20 20.08 26.24
C VAL A 42 1.18 20.14 25.09
N ASN A 43 1.88 21.26 24.89
CA ASN A 43 2.88 21.41 23.84
C ASN A 43 4.07 20.45 23.99
N SER A 44 4.46 20.07 25.22
CA SER A 44 5.54 19.10 25.44
C SER A 44 5.15 17.69 25.04
N PHE A 45 3.93 17.26 25.36
CA PHE A 45 3.36 15.97 24.98
C PHE A 45 3.20 15.84 23.46
N GLU A 46 2.68 16.88 22.81
CA GLU A 46 2.49 16.90 21.37
C GLU A 46 3.82 16.79 20.62
N ARG A 47 4.87 17.49 21.05
CA ARG A 47 6.23 17.38 20.48
C ARG A 47 6.85 15.99 20.66
N GLU A 48 6.55 15.30 21.74
CA GLU A 48 6.97 13.91 21.93
C GLU A 48 6.25 12.99 20.94
N MET A 49 4.96 13.22 20.71
CA MET A 49 4.15 12.45 19.76
C MET A 49 4.53 12.70 18.29
N GLU A 50 5.10 13.84 17.93
CA GLU A 50 5.62 14.12 16.58
C GLU A 50 6.70 13.13 16.12
N ARG A 51 7.38 12.45 17.04
CA ARG A 51 8.40 11.44 16.75
C ARG A 51 7.85 10.05 16.49
N ILE A 52 6.56 9.86 16.72
CA ILE A 52 5.90 8.56 16.60
C ILE A 52 5.34 8.40 15.19
N SER A 53 5.47 7.19 14.62
CA SER A 53 4.87 6.85 13.33
C SER A 53 3.37 7.21 13.29
N PRO A 54 2.84 7.75 12.17
CA PRO A 54 1.43 8.10 12.03
C PRO A 54 0.46 6.95 12.35
N PHE A 55 0.88 5.71 12.13
CA PHE A 55 0.05 4.55 12.42
C PHE A 55 -0.02 4.22 13.92
N GLU A 56 1.05 4.46 14.66
CA GLU A 56 1.05 4.34 16.12
C GLU A 56 0.34 5.53 16.78
N LEU A 57 0.58 6.75 16.30
CA LEU A 57 -0.15 7.94 16.72
C LEU A 57 -1.66 7.76 16.54
N LYS A 58 -2.11 7.14 15.43
CA LYS A 58 -3.53 6.82 15.20
C LYS A 58 -4.15 6.02 16.33
N ASN A 59 -3.43 5.08 16.95
CA ASN A 59 -3.96 4.28 18.05
C ASN A 59 -4.29 5.18 19.26
N ARG A 60 -3.42 6.16 19.56
CA ARG A 60 -3.69 7.16 20.59
C ARG A 60 -4.89 8.04 20.26
N LEU A 61 -5.02 8.44 19.00
CA LEU A 61 -6.18 9.23 18.57
C LEU A 61 -7.50 8.43 18.67
N ILE A 62 -7.47 7.12 18.44
CA ILE A 62 -8.63 6.24 18.64
C ILE A 62 -9.01 6.20 20.13
N GLU A 63 -8.07 6.03 21.05
CA GLU A 63 -8.31 6.05 22.49
C GLU A 63 -9.00 7.38 22.93
N MET A 64 -8.47 8.51 22.45
CA MET A 64 -9.05 9.83 22.73
C MET A 64 -10.43 10.02 22.13
N ALA A 65 -10.68 9.51 20.91
CA ALA A 65 -11.98 9.54 20.27
C ALA A 65 -12.99 8.66 21.02
N ASP A 66 -12.61 7.50 21.52
CA ASP A 66 -13.45 6.61 22.32
C ASP A 66 -13.86 7.26 23.65
N GLU A 67 -12.97 8.00 24.30
CA GLU A 67 -13.32 8.80 25.49
C GLU A 67 -14.35 9.89 25.16
N SER A 68 -14.20 10.54 24.00
CA SER A 68 -15.14 11.54 23.49
C SER A 68 -16.54 10.94 23.23
N ILE A 69 -16.60 9.73 22.66
CA ILE A 69 -17.86 9.00 22.42
C ILE A 69 -18.61 8.77 23.73
N ARG A 70 -17.92 8.28 24.76
CA ARG A 70 -18.54 8.02 26.08
C ARG A 70 -19.12 9.28 26.72
N ARG A 71 -18.54 10.45 26.42
CA ARG A 71 -19.01 11.75 26.96
C ARG A 71 -20.14 12.37 26.16
N MET A 72 -20.16 12.20 24.82
CA MET A 72 -21.01 12.98 23.92
C MET A 72 -22.02 12.14 23.10
N MET A 73 -22.11 10.83 23.30
CA MET A 73 -22.97 9.90 22.52
C MET A 73 -22.76 10.01 20.99
N ARG A 74 -21.57 10.36 20.52
CA ARG A 74 -21.26 10.44 19.10
C ARG A 74 -20.66 9.14 18.60
N THR A 75 -20.80 8.86 17.30
CA THR A 75 -20.15 7.73 16.64
C THR A 75 -18.76 8.16 16.15
N MET A 76 -17.73 7.37 16.45
CA MET A 76 -16.38 7.62 15.96
C MET A 76 -16.30 7.51 14.43
N LEU A 77 -15.71 8.51 13.80
CA LEU A 77 -15.38 8.52 12.38
C LEU A 77 -13.85 8.30 12.21
N ASN A 78 -13.44 7.09 11.85
CA ASN A 78 -12.04 6.78 11.64
C ASN A 78 -11.68 6.85 10.16
N ALA A 79 -11.27 8.01 9.68
CA ALA A 79 -10.78 8.25 8.32
C ALA A 79 -9.26 8.01 8.15
N GLY A 80 -8.58 7.54 9.19
CA GLY A 80 -7.16 7.15 9.13
C GLY A 80 -6.92 5.74 8.56
N ARG A 81 -7.96 4.91 8.42
CA ARG A 81 -7.83 3.54 7.90
C ARG A 81 -7.61 3.53 6.39
N GLY A 82 -6.75 2.62 5.92
CA GLY A 82 -6.50 2.43 4.49
C GLY A 82 -7.33 1.34 3.82
N ASN A 83 -8.15 0.57 4.57
CA ASN A 83 -9.01 -0.47 4.00
C ASN A 83 -10.29 0.14 3.41
N PRO A 84 -10.71 -0.26 2.20
CA PRO A 84 -11.97 0.21 1.63
C PRO A 84 -13.18 -0.43 2.32
N ASN A 85 -14.35 0.21 2.16
CA ASN A 85 -15.65 -0.30 2.65
C ASN A 85 -16.50 -0.93 1.54
N TRP A 86 -15.86 -1.31 0.46
CA TRP A 86 -16.44 -2.14 -0.60
C TRP A 86 -15.67 -3.44 -0.76
N VAL A 87 -16.28 -4.40 -1.41
CA VAL A 87 -15.68 -5.67 -1.80
C VAL A 87 -16.16 -6.05 -3.20
N ALA A 88 -15.27 -6.56 -4.05
CA ALA A 88 -15.66 -7.22 -5.29
C ALA A 88 -16.23 -8.60 -4.94
N THR A 89 -17.55 -8.79 -5.01
CA THR A 89 -18.23 -10.03 -4.58
C THR A 89 -18.06 -11.14 -5.59
N LEU A 90 -18.29 -10.88 -6.88
CA LEU A 90 -18.30 -11.88 -7.93
C LEU A 90 -17.04 -12.76 -8.00
N PRO A 91 -15.81 -12.21 -8.00
CA PRO A 91 -14.60 -13.06 -7.99
C PRO A 91 -14.40 -13.84 -6.69
N ARG A 92 -15.06 -13.48 -5.58
CA ARG A 92 -15.05 -14.26 -4.34
C ARG A 92 -16.08 -15.39 -4.38
N GLU A 93 -17.27 -15.13 -4.90
CA GLU A 93 -18.29 -16.16 -5.12
C GLU A 93 -17.76 -17.22 -6.07
N ALA A 94 -17.05 -16.83 -7.13
CA ALA A 94 -16.37 -17.72 -8.04
C ALA A 94 -15.28 -18.57 -7.34
N PHE A 95 -14.51 -17.97 -6.45
CA PHE A 95 -13.50 -18.68 -5.65
C PHE A 95 -14.14 -19.78 -4.79
N PHE A 96 -15.22 -19.47 -4.09
CA PHE A 96 -15.92 -20.47 -3.27
C PHE A 96 -16.59 -21.55 -4.12
N MET A 97 -17.14 -21.20 -5.29
CA MET A 97 -17.71 -22.14 -6.24
C MET A 97 -16.64 -23.10 -6.80
N LEU A 98 -15.47 -22.57 -7.17
CA LEU A 98 -14.33 -23.38 -7.60
C LEU A 98 -13.86 -24.34 -6.48
N GLY A 99 -13.85 -23.88 -5.23
CA GLY A 99 -13.55 -24.72 -4.06
C GLY A 99 -14.57 -25.85 -3.88
N GLN A 100 -15.87 -25.61 -4.11
CA GLN A 100 -16.89 -26.64 -4.10
C GLN A 100 -16.65 -27.68 -5.19
N PHE A 101 -16.33 -27.25 -6.41
CA PHE A 101 -15.96 -28.15 -7.50
C PHE A 101 -14.75 -29.02 -7.15
N ALA A 102 -13.68 -28.39 -6.62
CA ALA A 102 -12.47 -29.11 -6.23
C ALA A 102 -12.73 -30.20 -5.18
N LEU A 103 -13.54 -29.89 -4.14
CA LEU A 103 -13.94 -30.89 -3.14
C LEU A 103 -14.83 -32.01 -3.71
N MET A 104 -15.62 -31.70 -4.74
CA MET A 104 -16.38 -32.72 -5.47
C MET A 104 -15.42 -33.64 -6.24
N GLU A 105 -14.43 -33.09 -6.91
CA GLU A 105 -13.39 -33.87 -7.61
C GLU A 105 -12.57 -34.76 -6.64
N CYS A 106 -12.26 -34.27 -5.43
CA CYS A 106 -11.60 -35.08 -4.40
C CYS A 106 -12.38 -36.35 -4.02
N ARG A 107 -13.71 -36.31 -4.11
CA ARG A 107 -14.57 -37.44 -3.74
C ARG A 107 -14.78 -38.46 -4.87
N ARG A 108 -14.21 -38.22 -6.07
CA ARG A 108 -14.49 -39.08 -7.23
C ARG A 108 -13.91 -40.49 -7.15
N ASP A 109 -12.65 -40.58 -6.79
CA ASP A 109 -11.84 -41.78 -7.03
C ASP A 109 -11.46 -42.50 -5.77
N TRP A 110 -11.94 -42.07 -4.63
CA TRP A 110 -11.57 -42.70 -3.36
C TRP A 110 -12.76 -42.88 -2.43
N GLU A 111 -13.19 -44.14 -2.26
CA GLU A 111 -14.20 -44.48 -1.27
C GLU A 111 -13.61 -44.37 0.14
N CYS A 112 -13.90 -43.25 0.77
CA CYS A 112 -13.41 -42.92 2.10
C CYS A 112 -14.53 -42.78 3.11
N PRO A 113 -14.22 -42.87 4.40
CA PRO A 113 -15.13 -42.45 5.46
C PRO A 113 -15.60 -41.01 5.28
N GLU A 114 -16.79 -40.68 5.78
CA GLU A 114 -17.33 -39.34 5.71
C GLU A 114 -16.32 -38.31 6.24
N GLY A 115 -16.13 -37.21 5.47
CA GLY A 115 -15.20 -36.16 5.80
C GLY A 115 -13.75 -36.34 5.33
N LEU A 116 -13.44 -37.47 4.68
CA LEU A 116 -12.14 -37.76 4.07
C LEU A 116 -12.32 -37.98 2.55
N ALA A 117 -11.35 -37.60 1.73
CA ALA A 117 -11.37 -37.77 0.28
C ALA A 117 -9.93 -37.81 -0.27
N GLY A 118 -9.79 -38.17 -1.55
CA GLY A 118 -8.52 -38.09 -2.28
C GLY A 118 -8.16 -36.66 -2.74
N ILE A 119 -7.32 -36.61 -3.75
CA ILE A 119 -6.94 -35.35 -4.44
C ILE A 119 -7.61 -35.30 -5.83
N PRO A 120 -7.81 -34.12 -6.42
CA PRO A 120 -8.37 -34.01 -7.78
C PRO A 120 -7.53 -34.77 -8.81
N GLN A 121 -8.21 -35.46 -9.74
CA GLN A 121 -7.55 -36.15 -10.85
C GLN A 121 -7.55 -35.29 -12.10
N LYS A 122 -6.40 -35.22 -12.79
CA LYS A 122 -6.20 -34.30 -13.90
C LYS A 122 -7.00 -34.66 -15.17
N GLU A 123 -7.00 -35.93 -15.55
CA GLU A 123 -7.56 -36.38 -16.83
C GLU A 123 -9.05 -36.05 -16.95
N GLY A 124 -9.40 -35.22 -17.94
CA GLY A 124 -10.77 -34.80 -18.23
C GLY A 124 -11.40 -33.85 -17.21
N ILE A 125 -10.64 -33.26 -16.29
CA ILE A 125 -11.17 -32.37 -15.25
C ILE A 125 -11.76 -31.07 -15.83
N SER A 126 -11.25 -30.60 -16.96
CA SER A 126 -11.80 -29.41 -17.64
C SER A 126 -13.19 -29.65 -18.22
N ALA A 127 -13.43 -30.83 -18.78
CA ALA A 127 -14.77 -31.22 -19.24
C ALA A 127 -15.75 -31.30 -18.07
N ARG A 128 -15.33 -31.89 -16.93
CA ARG A 128 -16.15 -31.99 -15.74
C ARG A 128 -16.45 -30.63 -15.10
N LEU A 129 -15.49 -29.70 -15.14
CA LEU A 129 -15.76 -28.31 -14.74
C LEU A 129 -16.83 -27.71 -15.66
N GLY A 130 -16.75 -27.92 -16.98
CA GLY A 130 -17.75 -27.45 -17.93
C GLY A 130 -19.16 -27.97 -17.62
N GLU A 131 -19.31 -29.25 -17.28
CA GLU A 131 -20.59 -29.85 -16.85
C GLU A 131 -21.08 -29.22 -15.53
N PHE A 132 -20.22 -29.10 -14.54
CA PHE A 132 -20.52 -28.49 -13.24
C PHE A 132 -21.02 -27.04 -13.40
N LEU A 133 -20.39 -26.23 -14.26
CA LEU A 133 -20.79 -24.85 -14.53
C LEU A 133 -22.09 -24.78 -15.32
N LYS A 134 -22.29 -25.69 -16.28
CA LYS A 134 -23.53 -25.78 -17.08
C LYS A 134 -24.76 -26.05 -16.20
N GLU A 135 -24.64 -26.93 -15.21
CA GLU A 135 -25.72 -27.19 -14.24
C GLU A 135 -26.09 -25.95 -13.42
N ARG A 136 -25.17 -25.00 -13.29
CA ARG A 136 -25.29 -23.76 -12.51
C ARG A 136 -25.34 -22.50 -13.39
N HIS A 137 -25.70 -22.63 -14.65
CA HIS A 137 -25.62 -21.56 -15.65
C HIS A 137 -26.43 -20.30 -15.30
N SER A 138 -27.41 -20.38 -14.38
CA SER A 138 -28.14 -19.22 -13.86
C SER A 138 -27.37 -18.42 -12.80
N ASP A 139 -26.28 -18.96 -12.28
CA ASP A 139 -25.45 -18.32 -11.25
C ASP A 139 -24.39 -17.42 -11.93
N ALA A 140 -24.29 -16.16 -11.50
CA ALA A 140 -23.32 -15.21 -12.03
C ALA A 140 -21.86 -15.66 -11.81
N ALA A 141 -21.59 -16.36 -10.70
CA ALA A 141 -20.26 -16.89 -10.43
C ALA A 141 -19.89 -18.02 -11.40
N ALA A 142 -20.84 -18.88 -11.78
CA ALA A 142 -20.63 -19.94 -12.77
C ALA A 142 -20.35 -19.34 -14.16
N GLN A 143 -21.15 -18.34 -14.56
CA GLN A 143 -20.93 -17.63 -15.84
C GLN A 143 -19.57 -16.93 -15.87
N PHE A 144 -19.16 -16.33 -14.75
CA PHE A 144 -17.86 -15.68 -14.65
C PHE A 144 -16.70 -16.70 -14.72
N LEU A 145 -16.78 -17.84 -14.03
CA LEU A 145 -15.79 -18.92 -14.12
C LEU A 145 -15.68 -19.47 -15.54
N GLU A 146 -16.82 -19.64 -16.23
CA GLU A 146 -16.81 -20.06 -17.64
C GLU A 146 -16.07 -19.04 -18.52
N LYS A 147 -16.32 -17.74 -18.33
CA LYS A 147 -15.60 -16.67 -19.03
C LYS A 147 -14.10 -16.69 -18.73
N CYS A 148 -13.71 -16.89 -17.46
CA CYS A 148 -12.31 -17.04 -17.05
C CYS A 148 -11.64 -18.21 -17.77
N PHE A 149 -12.30 -19.38 -17.77
CA PHE A 149 -11.80 -20.57 -18.43
C PHE A 149 -11.61 -20.36 -19.94
N ARG A 150 -12.63 -19.82 -20.62
CA ARG A 150 -12.55 -19.51 -22.06
C ARG A 150 -11.44 -18.49 -22.36
N TYR A 151 -11.35 -17.40 -21.57
CA TYR A 151 -10.31 -16.40 -21.74
C TYR A 151 -8.92 -17.03 -21.76
N MET A 152 -8.60 -17.87 -20.78
CA MET A 152 -7.28 -18.49 -20.65
C MET A 152 -6.99 -19.44 -21.82
N ILE A 153 -7.98 -20.16 -22.32
CA ILE A 153 -7.80 -21.07 -23.46
C ILE A 153 -7.68 -20.29 -24.77
N ASP A 154 -8.58 -19.36 -25.03
CA ASP A 154 -8.69 -18.68 -26.30
C ASP A 154 -7.53 -17.71 -26.54
N GLU A 155 -7.11 -16.96 -25.50
CA GLU A 155 -6.03 -15.96 -25.61
C GLU A 155 -4.63 -16.56 -25.43
N HIS A 156 -4.48 -17.59 -24.60
CA HIS A 156 -3.16 -18.13 -24.22
C HIS A 156 -2.92 -19.57 -24.66
N SER A 157 -3.91 -20.21 -25.27
CA SER A 157 -3.79 -21.61 -25.73
C SER A 157 -3.32 -22.56 -24.62
N VAL A 158 -3.73 -22.32 -23.37
CA VAL A 158 -3.38 -23.19 -22.25
C VAL A 158 -4.11 -24.53 -22.33
N ASP A 159 -3.47 -25.59 -21.86
CA ASP A 159 -4.11 -26.89 -21.73
C ASP A 159 -5.16 -26.84 -20.60
N GLY A 160 -6.43 -27.09 -20.96
CA GLY A 160 -7.55 -26.94 -20.04
C GLY A 160 -7.47 -27.86 -18.83
N ASP A 161 -7.06 -29.12 -19.02
CA ASP A 161 -6.95 -30.08 -17.91
C ASP A 161 -5.82 -29.69 -16.95
N THR A 162 -4.69 -29.23 -17.46
CA THR A 162 -3.57 -28.77 -16.63
C THR A 162 -3.94 -27.53 -15.82
N MET A 163 -4.64 -26.56 -16.43
CA MET A 163 -5.05 -25.35 -15.74
C MET A 163 -6.12 -25.62 -14.69
N VAL A 164 -7.16 -26.35 -15.03
CA VAL A 164 -8.25 -26.65 -14.09
C VAL A 164 -7.76 -27.51 -12.94
N HIS A 165 -6.84 -28.44 -13.21
CA HIS A 165 -6.20 -29.24 -12.16
C HIS A 165 -5.40 -28.34 -11.21
N GLU A 166 -4.54 -27.45 -11.73
CA GLU A 166 -3.83 -26.46 -10.90
C GLU A 166 -4.80 -25.64 -10.05
N TRP A 167 -5.90 -25.16 -10.65
CA TRP A 167 -6.89 -24.37 -9.93
C TRP A 167 -7.62 -25.17 -8.84
N ALA A 168 -7.97 -26.43 -9.11
CA ALA A 168 -8.68 -27.29 -8.16
C ALA A 168 -7.82 -27.67 -6.97
N GLU A 169 -6.57 -28.10 -7.17
CA GLU A 169 -5.63 -28.38 -6.06
C GLU A 169 -5.34 -27.10 -5.28
N CYS A 170 -5.04 -26.01 -5.98
CA CYS A 170 -4.60 -24.79 -5.32
C CYS A 170 -5.70 -24.07 -4.54
N VAL A 171 -6.97 -24.13 -4.98
CA VAL A 171 -8.08 -23.48 -4.25
C VAL A 171 -8.35 -24.14 -2.90
N ILE A 172 -8.10 -25.43 -2.77
CA ILE A 172 -8.24 -26.18 -1.50
C ILE A 172 -6.93 -26.20 -0.69
N GLY A 173 -5.80 -25.87 -1.31
CA GLY A 173 -4.52 -25.74 -0.62
C GLY A 173 -3.94 -27.04 -0.12
N ASP A 174 -4.03 -28.12 -0.89
CA ASP A 174 -3.60 -29.47 -0.53
C ASP A 174 -2.09 -29.70 -0.68
N GLN A 175 -1.36 -28.77 -1.29
CA GLN A 175 0.08 -28.89 -1.53
C GLN A 175 0.83 -27.57 -1.27
N TYR A 176 2.17 -27.64 -1.34
CA TYR A 176 3.02 -26.46 -1.28
C TYR A 176 3.07 -25.71 -2.63
N PRO A 177 3.28 -24.38 -2.65
CA PRO A 177 3.40 -23.62 -3.90
C PRO A 177 4.52 -24.13 -4.80
N VAL A 178 4.16 -24.53 -6.02
CA VAL A 178 5.08 -24.93 -7.09
C VAL A 178 4.56 -24.37 -8.43
N PRO A 179 5.31 -23.51 -9.12
CA PRO A 179 6.64 -22.96 -8.79
C PRO A 179 6.67 -22.03 -7.58
N ASP A 180 7.80 -21.95 -6.92
CA ASP A 180 8.00 -21.13 -5.71
C ASP A 180 7.68 -19.65 -5.91
N ARG A 181 7.87 -19.11 -7.10
CA ARG A 181 7.72 -17.70 -7.42
C ARG A 181 6.25 -17.30 -7.57
N ILE A 182 5.49 -18.05 -8.36
CA ILE A 182 4.06 -17.85 -8.62
C ILE A 182 3.55 -19.06 -9.42
N LEU A 183 2.28 -19.44 -9.23
CA LEU A 183 1.64 -20.46 -10.03
C LEU A 183 1.64 -20.10 -11.52
N LYS A 184 1.80 -21.11 -12.38
CA LYS A 184 1.96 -20.89 -13.83
C LYS A 184 0.78 -20.15 -14.46
N HIS A 185 -0.45 -20.57 -14.20
CA HIS A 185 -1.63 -19.96 -14.81
C HIS A 185 -2.03 -18.66 -14.08
N CYS A 186 -1.64 -18.50 -12.81
CA CYS A 186 -1.74 -17.24 -12.11
C CYS A 186 -0.82 -16.18 -12.72
N GLU A 187 0.43 -16.55 -13.06
CA GLU A 187 1.38 -15.62 -13.69
C GLU A 187 0.84 -15.07 -15.00
N ILE A 188 0.27 -15.91 -15.85
CA ILE A 188 -0.33 -15.51 -17.15
C ILE A 188 -1.45 -14.47 -16.91
N ALA A 189 -2.42 -14.79 -16.08
CA ALA A 189 -3.57 -13.90 -15.84
C ALA A 189 -3.13 -12.57 -15.19
N VAL A 190 -2.17 -12.60 -14.29
CA VAL A 190 -1.68 -11.39 -13.63
C VAL A 190 -0.78 -10.56 -14.54
N GLN A 191 -0.02 -11.16 -15.47
CA GLN A 191 0.72 -10.42 -16.51
C GLN A 191 -0.24 -9.61 -17.39
N ASP A 192 -1.35 -10.20 -17.84
CA ASP A 192 -2.36 -9.50 -18.63
C ASP A 192 -3.03 -8.38 -17.84
N TYR A 193 -3.32 -8.64 -16.57
CA TYR A 193 -3.86 -7.62 -15.68
C TYR A 193 -2.90 -6.42 -15.52
N ILE A 194 -1.61 -6.68 -15.30
CA ILE A 194 -0.59 -5.63 -15.20
C ILE A 194 -0.46 -4.88 -16.52
N ALA A 195 -0.43 -5.58 -17.65
CA ALA A 195 -0.40 -4.95 -18.96
C ALA A 195 -1.60 -4.02 -19.18
N GLN A 196 -2.80 -4.46 -18.76
CA GLN A 196 -4.02 -3.68 -18.88
C GLN A 196 -4.06 -2.48 -17.94
N GLU A 197 -3.78 -2.68 -16.65
CA GLU A 197 -4.05 -1.68 -15.60
C GLU A 197 -2.85 -0.78 -15.29
N LEU A 198 -1.63 -1.29 -15.45
CA LEU A 198 -0.41 -0.56 -15.12
C LEU A 198 0.34 -0.05 -16.35
N CYS A 199 0.00 -0.55 -17.55
CA CYS A 199 0.64 -0.14 -18.79
C CYS A 199 -0.35 0.45 -19.82
N ASP A 200 -1.59 0.74 -19.42
CA ASP A 200 -2.65 1.24 -20.31
C ASP A 200 -2.81 0.37 -21.58
N GLY A 201 -2.71 -0.95 -21.43
CA GLY A 201 -2.75 -1.90 -22.55
C GLY A 201 -1.52 -1.89 -23.48
N ARG A 202 -0.46 -1.17 -23.10
CA ARG A 202 0.79 -1.05 -23.87
C ARG A 202 1.99 -1.50 -23.03
N PRO A 203 2.11 -2.82 -22.74
CA PRO A 203 3.23 -3.34 -21.96
C PRO A 203 4.55 -3.15 -22.71
N PRO A 204 5.68 -3.09 -22.00
CA PRO A 204 6.99 -3.06 -22.65
C PRO A 204 7.22 -4.35 -23.45
N GLN A 205 8.07 -4.24 -24.46
CA GLN A 205 8.47 -5.43 -25.23
C GLN A 205 9.31 -6.38 -24.35
N GLY A 206 9.11 -7.69 -24.54
CA GLY A 206 9.80 -8.72 -23.78
C GLY A 206 8.91 -9.33 -22.70
N THR A 207 9.51 -10.05 -21.77
CA THR A 207 8.80 -10.79 -20.73
C THR A 207 8.92 -10.06 -19.39
N ILE A 208 7.81 -9.91 -18.71
CA ILE A 208 7.75 -9.47 -17.32
C ILE A 208 7.62 -10.72 -16.45
N ASP A 209 8.56 -10.94 -15.54
CA ASP A 209 8.50 -11.99 -14.55
C ASP A 209 7.80 -11.46 -13.29
N LEU A 210 6.99 -12.32 -12.65
CA LEU A 210 6.22 -11.98 -11.45
C LEU A 210 6.66 -12.80 -10.24
N PHE A 211 6.60 -12.20 -9.06
CA PHE A 211 6.74 -12.88 -7.78
C PHE A 211 5.56 -12.55 -6.88
N ALA A 212 4.75 -13.55 -6.53
CA ALA A 212 3.59 -13.41 -5.65
C ALA A 212 4.01 -13.28 -4.19
N THR A 213 3.51 -12.26 -3.50
CA THR A 213 3.92 -11.90 -2.13
C THR A 213 2.73 -11.65 -1.22
N GLU A 214 2.97 -11.73 0.11
CA GLU A 214 1.97 -11.57 1.16
C GLU A 214 1.57 -10.10 1.40
N GLY A 215 1.37 -9.37 0.32
CA GLY A 215 0.99 -7.96 0.27
C GLY A 215 2.17 -7.04 -0.03
N GLY A 216 1.85 -5.79 -0.43
CA GLY A 216 2.85 -4.80 -0.85
C GLY A 216 3.93 -4.51 0.20
N THR A 217 3.60 -4.51 1.49
CA THR A 217 4.60 -4.30 2.56
C THR A 217 5.61 -5.45 2.64
N ALA A 218 5.17 -6.70 2.46
CA ALA A 218 6.08 -7.85 2.40
C ALA A 218 6.97 -7.76 1.16
N ALA A 219 6.39 -7.45 0.00
CA ALA A 219 7.15 -7.22 -1.24
C ALA A 219 8.27 -6.21 -1.04
N MET A 220 7.97 -5.10 -0.40
CA MET A 220 8.94 -4.05 -0.11
C MET A 220 10.07 -4.54 0.82
N CYS A 221 9.73 -5.27 1.90
CA CYS A 221 10.73 -5.85 2.79
C CYS A 221 11.67 -6.80 2.02
N TYR A 222 11.11 -7.62 1.13
CA TYR A 222 11.89 -8.54 0.30
C TYR A 222 12.81 -7.82 -0.68
N ILE A 223 12.34 -6.74 -1.31
CA ILE A 223 13.14 -5.92 -2.21
C ILE A 223 14.32 -5.29 -1.46
N PHE A 224 14.09 -4.61 -0.32
CA PHE A 224 15.17 -4.00 0.46
C PHE A 224 16.19 -5.04 0.93
N ASP A 225 15.72 -6.20 1.41
CA ASP A 225 16.62 -7.26 1.86
C ASP A 225 17.47 -7.80 0.70
N SER A 226 16.85 -8.14 -0.43
CA SER A 226 17.55 -8.69 -1.59
C SER A 226 18.50 -7.71 -2.26
N LEU A 227 18.18 -6.42 -2.31
CA LEU A 227 19.10 -5.39 -2.80
C LEU A 227 20.40 -5.40 -1.96
N GLN A 228 20.28 -5.54 -0.64
CA GLN A 228 21.44 -5.61 0.25
C GLN A 228 22.16 -6.97 0.17
N GLN A 229 21.42 -8.08 0.21
CA GLN A 229 22.02 -9.43 0.15
C GLN A 229 22.82 -9.64 -1.14
N ASN A 230 22.31 -9.09 -2.24
CA ASN A 230 22.95 -9.20 -3.55
C ASN A 230 23.97 -8.07 -3.84
N ARG A 231 24.34 -7.27 -2.84
CA ARG A 231 25.36 -6.22 -2.96
C ARG A 231 25.04 -5.12 -3.97
N LEU A 232 23.78 -4.95 -4.29
CA LEU A 232 23.28 -3.86 -5.13
C LEU A 232 23.19 -2.55 -4.34
N LEU A 233 22.85 -2.65 -3.06
CA LEU A 233 22.95 -1.58 -2.08
C LEU A 233 23.76 -2.05 -0.87
N GLU A 234 24.63 -1.19 -0.36
CA GLU A 234 25.39 -1.40 0.86
C GLU A 234 25.15 -0.26 1.86
N ARG A 235 25.43 -0.51 3.14
CA ARG A 235 25.28 0.51 4.19
C ARG A 235 26.04 1.78 3.83
N GLY A 236 25.35 2.92 3.96
CA GLY A 236 25.92 4.23 3.61
C GLY A 236 25.77 4.61 2.14
N ASP A 237 25.19 3.77 1.29
CA ASP A 237 24.84 4.15 -0.07
C ASP A 237 23.74 5.21 -0.09
N THR A 238 23.75 6.05 -1.11
CA THR A 238 22.75 7.11 -1.30
C THR A 238 21.58 6.58 -2.13
N ILE A 239 20.39 6.76 -1.59
CA ILE A 239 19.13 6.49 -2.28
C ILE A 239 18.26 7.74 -2.31
N ALA A 240 17.39 7.84 -3.28
CA ALA A 240 16.40 8.90 -3.36
C ALA A 240 15.01 8.37 -3.00
N LEU A 241 14.23 9.20 -2.34
CA LEU A 241 12.85 8.93 -1.94
C LEU A 241 11.96 10.07 -2.42
N MET A 242 10.99 9.78 -3.29
CA MET A 242 10.02 10.78 -3.73
C MET A 242 8.95 10.95 -2.65
N THR A 243 8.83 12.18 -2.11
CA THR A 243 7.94 12.49 -0.98
C THR A 243 6.82 13.47 -1.39
N PRO A 244 5.66 13.46 -0.70
CA PRO A 244 5.28 12.60 0.43
C PRO A 244 5.12 11.12 0.04
N VAL A 245 5.40 10.22 1.00
CA VAL A 245 5.43 8.79 0.71
C VAL A 245 4.94 7.94 1.88
N PHE A 246 4.50 6.72 1.59
CA PHE A 246 4.07 5.74 2.57
C PHE A 246 5.18 5.43 3.59
N THR A 247 4.88 5.60 4.88
CA THR A 247 5.83 5.58 6.00
C THR A 247 6.88 4.46 6.01
N PRO A 248 6.59 3.20 5.65
CA PRO A 248 7.60 2.15 5.59
C PRO A 248 8.77 2.46 4.64
N TYR A 249 8.56 3.24 3.56
CA TYR A 249 9.66 3.70 2.69
C TYR A 249 10.58 4.70 3.37
N ILE A 250 10.08 5.40 4.41
CA ILE A 250 10.86 6.34 5.23
C ILE A 250 11.62 5.57 6.32
N GLU A 251 10.97 4.58 6.93
CA GLU A 251 11.48 3.88 8.12
C GLU A 251 12.48 2.78 7.78
N ILE A 252 12.20 1.95 6.76
CA ILE A 252 13.06 0.81 6.42
C ILE A 252 14.49 1.22 6.09
N PRO A 253 14.78 2.24 5.25
CA PRO A 253 16.14 2.66 4.93
C PRO A 253 16.95 3.10 6.15
N LYS A 254 16.28 3.62 7.19
CA LYS A 254 16.89 4.11 8.44
C LYS A 254 17.24 2.98 9.43
N LEU A 255 16.71 1.76 9.24
CA LEU A 255 17.01 0.62 10.10
C LEU A 255 18.52 0.34 10.11
N TYR A 256 19.05 -0.01 11.31
CA TYR A 256 20.49 -0.24 11.52
C TYR A 256 21.13 -1.18 10.49
N ARG A 257 20.41 -2.20 10.04
CA ARG A 257 20.93 -3.16 9.04
C ARG A 257 21.13 -2.53 7.67
N TYR A 258 20.31 -1.56 7.28
CA TYR A 258 20.40 -0.85 5.99
C TYR A 258 21.22 0.43 6.11
N ASN A 259 20.82 1.36 6.97
CA ASN A 259 21.51 2.62 7.25
C ASN A 259 21.93 3.36 5.97
N TYR A 260 20.97 3.52 5.02
CA TYR A 260 21.20 4.25 3.78
C TYR A 260 21.17 5.77 4.02
N ARG A 261 21.87 6.52 3.18
CA ARG A 261 21.72 7.97 3.10
C ARG A 261 20.51 8.27 2.22
N VAL A 262 19.47 8.82 2.81
CA VAL A 262 18.22 9.13 2.11
C VAL A 262 18.21 10.59 1.70
N THR A 263 18.00 10.87 0.41
CA THR A 263 17.71 12.20 -0.12
C THR A 263 16.26 12.26 -0.54
N GLU A 264 15.52 13.20 0.01
CA GLU A 264 14.14 13.44 -0.37
C GLU A 264 14.05 14.27 -1.66
N ILE A 265 13.07 13.90 -2.50
CA ILE A 265 12.67 14.64 -3.68
C ILE A 265 11.20 15.01 -3.47
N PRO A 266 10.92 16.22 -2.96
CA PRO A 266 9.57 16.61 -2.57
C PRO A 266 8.69 16.99 -3.76
N ALA A 267 7.41 16.63 -3.69
CA ALA A 267 6.37 17.09 -4.60
C ALA A 267 5.92 18.52 -4.21
N GLY A 268 6.81 19.49 -4.42
CA GLY A 268 6.68 20.87 -3.94
C GLY A 268 5.99 21.84 -4.87
N ARG A 269 5.54 21.42 -6.08
CA ARG A 269 4.92 22.36 -7.02
C ARG A 269 3.56 22.84 -6.54
N MET A 270 3.34 24.15 -6.67
CA MET A 270 2.10 24.84 -6.32
C MET A 270 1.46 25.43 -7.57
N SER A 271 0.13 25.52 -7.57
CA SER A 271 -0.63 26.28 -8.56
C SER A 271 -0.51 27.79 -8.31
N GLU A 272 -0.95 28.61 -9.26
CA GLU A 272 -0.94 30.08 -9.15
C GLU A 272 -1.80 30.59 -7.98
N ASP A 273 -2.88 29.86 -7.63
CA ASP A 273 -3.74 30.17 -6.49
C ASP A 273 -3.25 29.55 -5.17
N GLY A 274 -2.03 29.00 -5.15
CA GLY A 274 -1.35 28.51 -3.97
C GLY A 274 -1.81 27.13 -3.48
N MET A 275 -2.46 26.32 -4.32
CA MET A 275 -2.81 24.94 -4.01
C MET A 275 -1.70 23.97 -4.43
N HIS A 276 -1.52 22.89 -3.68
CA HIS A 276 -0.59 21.83 -4.06
C HIS A 276 -0.99 21.14 -5.36
N LEU A 277 -0.06 21.03 -6.31
CA LEU A 277 -0.20 20.23 -7.52
C LEU A 277 0.31 18.81 -7.31
N TRP A 278 1.03 18.56 -6.22
CA TRP A 278 1.64 17.28 -5.88
C TRP A 278 2.53 16.71 -6.98
N GLN A 279 3.26 17.63 -7.67
CA GLN A 279 4.21 17.32 -8.73
C GLN A 279 5.62 17.78 -8.35
N TYR A 280 6.62 17.27 -9.03
CA TYR A 280 8.03 17.40 -8.71
C TYR A 280 8.71 18.47 -9.58
N ASP A 281 9.59 19.25 -8.96
CA ASP A 281 10.38 20.23 -9.69
C ASP A 281 11.54 19.58 -10.45
N SER A 282 11.81 20.05 -11.66
CA SER A 282 12.90 19.57 -12.50
C SER A 282 14.28 19.72 -11.84
N LYS A 283 14.46 20.73 -10.99
CA LYS A 283 15.68 20.93 -10.19
C LYS A 283 15.87 19.81 -9.16
N GLU A 284 14.81 19.41 -8.47
CA GLU A 284 14.84 18.33 -7.49
C GLU A 284 15.13 16.99 -8.16
N LEU A 285 14.42 16.69 -9.25
CA LEU A 285 14.66 15.48 -10.05
C LEU A 285 16.06 15.48 -10.68
N GLY A 286 16.62 16.64 -11.01
CA GLY A 286 17.96 16.79 -11.55
C GLY A 286 19.08 16.23 -10.66
N LYS A 287 18.85 16.06 -9.35
CA LYS A 287 19.78 15.40 -8.43
C LYS A 287 20.10 13.96 -8.86
N LEU A 288 19.11 13.26 -9.41
CA LEU A 288 19.23 11.86 -9.85
C LEU A 288 20.19 11.66 -11.04
N ARG A 289 20.66 12.74 -11.67
CA ARG A 289 21.71 12.68 -12.71
C ARG A 289 23.05 12.20 -12.15
N ASP A 290 23.25 12.39 -10.85
CA ASP A 290 24.49 11.95 -10.19
C ASP A 290 24.42 10.42 -9.95
N PRO A 291 25.39 9.64 -10.47
CA PRO A 291 25.46 8.20 -10.24
C PRO A 291 25.69 7.77 -8.78
N GLU A 292 25.94 8.71 -7.86
CA GLU A 292 25.94 8.44 -6.42
C GLU A 292 24.57 7.95 -5.96
N TYR A 293 23.47 8.41 -6.59
CA TYR A 293 22.14 7.89 -6.34
C TYR A 293 21.98 6.53 -6.99
N LYS A 294 22.05 5.47 -6.19
CA LYS A 294 21.96 4.09 -6.67
C LYS A 294 20.54 3.59 -6.88
N ALA A 295 19.61 4.11 -6.08
CA ALA A 295 18.20 3.69 -6.16
C ALA A 295 17.25 4.86 -5.94
N LEU A 296 16.09 4.80 -6.60
CA LEU A 296 14.93 5.68 -6.44
C LEU A 296 13.74 4.86 -5.98
N PHE A 297 13.10 5.28 -4.89
CA PHE A 297 11.86 4.69 -4.39
C PHE A 297 10.71 5.69 -4.53
N ILE A 298 9.57 5.21 -5.04
CA ILE A 298 8.39 6.02 -5.28
C ILE A 298 7.10 5.23 -5.04
N VAL A 299 6.07 5.91 -4.58
CA VAL A 299 4.67 5.44 -4.62
C VAL A 299 3.92 6.25 -5.68
N ASN A 300 3.42 5.59 -6.72
CA ASN A 300 2.77 6.26 -7.85
C ASN A 300 1.48 5.52 -8.27
N PRO A 301 0.30 6.11 -8.10
CA PRO A 301 -0.01 7.42 -7.48
C PRO A 301 0.42 7.53 -6.01
N SER A 302 0.82 8.74 -5.61
CA SER A 302 1.40 9.03 -4.30
C SER A 302 0.47 8.73 -3.11
N ASN A 303 1.03 8.52 -1.94
CA ASN A 303 0.30 8.35 -0.68
C ASN A 303 1.02 9.16 0.42
N PRO A 304 0.44 10.21 0.96
CA PRO A 304 -0.99 10.57 1.11
C PRO A 304 -1.68 11.30 -0.04
N PRO A 305 -1.01 12.07 -0.95
CA PRO A 305 -1.74 12.98 -1.83
C PRO A 305 -2.69 12.30 -2.83
N SER A 306 -2.41 11.06 -3.21
CA SER A 306 -3.17 10.29 -4.21
C SER A 306 -3.13 10.92 -5.61
N TYR A 307 -1.95 11.34 -6.05
CA TYR A 307 -1.72 11.89 -7.39
C TYR A 307 -0.69 11.06 -8.16
N ALA A 308 -0.99 10.77 -9.41
CA ALA A 308 -0.01 10.23 -10.34
C ALA A 308 0.99 11.30 -10.76
N MET A 309 2.19 10.88 -11.14
CA MET A 309 3.16 11.77 -11.78
C MET A 309 2.63 12.27 -13.12
N ALA A 310 2.88 13.53 -13.39
CA ALA A 310 2.65 14.11 -14.71
C ALA A 310 3.64 13.55 -15.74
N GLU A 311 3.24 13.54 -17.01
CA GLU A 311 4.03 12.96 -18.09
C GLU A 311 5.40 13.65 -18.22
N GLU A 312 5.49 14.97 -18.00
CA GLU A 312 6.74 15.70 -18.01
C GLU A 312 7.73 15.21 -16.93
N THR A 313 7.21 14.79 -15.77
CA THR A 313 8.03 14.20 -14.70
C THR A 313 8.55 12.84 -15.13
N VAL A 314 7.71 12.00 -15.74
CA VAL A 314 8.10 10.68 -16.26
C VAL A 314 9.13 10.83 -17.38
N ASP A 315 8.92 11.72 -18.33
CA ASP A 315 9.85 11.98 -19.44
C ASP A 315 11.21 12.44 -18.94
N LEU A 316 11.22 13.31 -17.92
CA LEU A 316 12.48 13.74 -17.31
C LEU A 316 13.22 12.59 -16.63
N LEU A 317 12.52 11.69 -15.94
CA LEU A 317 13.12 10.48 -15.35
C LEU A 317 13.69 9.57 -16.44
N VAL A 318 12.96 9.39 -17.55
CA VAL A 318 13.44 8.62 -18.72
C VAL A 318 14.72 9.24 -19.27
N ASP A 319 14.76 10.56 -19.42
CA ASP A 319 15.95 11.28 -19.88
C ASP A 319 17.13 11.14 -18.91
N ILE A 320 16.89 11.22 -17.59
CA ILE A 320 17.93 11.07 -16.57
C ILE A 320 18.53 9.68 -16.64
N VAL A 321 17.70 8.63 -16.69
CA VAL A 321 18.19 7.25 -16.78
C VAL A 321 18.97 7.02 -18.07
N ASN A 322 18.42 7.42 -19.20
CA ASN A 322 19.05 7.12 -20.49
C ASN A 322 20.34 7.90 -20.76
N LYS A 323 20.45 9.13 -20.25
CA LYS A 323 21.56 10.04 -20.59
C LYS A 323 22.61 10.20 -19.48
N TRP A 324 22.21 10.05 -18.19
CA TRP A 324 23.03 10.46 -17.07
C TRP A 324 23.30 9.34 -16.05
N ASN A 325 22.28 8.62 -15.65
CA ASN A 325 22.40 7.57 -14.63
C ASN A 325 21.74 6.25 -15.08
N PRO A 326 22.35 5.55 -16.07
CA PRO A 326 21.77 4.33 -16.65
C PRO A 326 21.70 3.15 -15.68
N ASN A 327 22.41 3.23 -14.56
CA ASN A 327 22.40 2.21 -13.51
C ASN A 327 21.44 2.51 -12.37
N LEU A 328 20.65 3.58 -12.45
CA LEU A 328 19.65 3.91 -11.42
C LEU A 328 18.63 2.79 -11.31
N MET A 329 18.56 2.15 -10.15
CA MET A 329 17.56 1.15 -9.80
C MET A 329 16.29 1.89 -9.34
N ILE A 330 15.14 1.57 -9.92
CA ILE A 330 13.86 2.20 -9.59
C ILE A 330 12.95 1.16 -8.95
N VAL A 331 12.33 1.52 -7.84
CA VAL A 331 11.27 0.73 -7.19
C VAL A 331 10.02 1.59 -7.12
N THR A 332 8.96 1.19 -7.83
CA THR A 332 7.66 1.87 -7.84
C THR A 332 6.60 1.00 -7.16
N ASP A 333 5.80 1.62 -6.28
CA ASP A 333 4.62 1.01 -5.67
C ASP A 333 3.37 1.62 -6.33
N ASP A 334 2.76 0.85 -7.21
CA ASP A 334 1.67 1.30 -8.08
C ASP A 334 0.28 0.86 -7.57
N VAL A 335 0.14 0.64 -6.26
CA VAL A 335 -1.09 0.11 -5.64
C VAL A 335 -2.35 0.92 -5.92
N TYR A 336 -2.24 2.21 -6.28
CA TYR A 336 -3.36 3.09 -6.62
C TYR A 336 -3.52 3.34 -8.12
N ALA A 337 -2.75 2.68 -8.97
CA ALA A 337 -2.76 2.83 -10.43
C ALA A 337 -4.16 2.73 -11.05
N THR A 338 -4.93 1.73 -10.62
CA THR A 338 -6.30 1.45 -11.10
C THR A 338 -7.31 2.58 -10.88
N TYR A 339 -6.97 3.58 -10.06
CA TYR A 339 -7.81 4.76 -9.83
C TYR A 339 -7.48 5.95 -10.74
N VAL A 340 -6.51 5.81 -11.64
CA VAL A 340 -6.13 6.85 -12.61
C VAL A 340 -6.36 6.32 -14.02
N PRO A 341 -7.33 6.87 -14.77
CA PRO A 341 -7.55 6.47 -16.14
C PRO A 341 -6.31 6.68 -17.02
N GLY A 342 -5.96 5.69 -17.85
CA GLY A 342 -4.80 5.77 -18.71
C GLY A 342 -3.44 5.74 -18.00
N PHE A 343 -3.38 5.25 -16.75
CA PHE A 343 -2.15 5.18 -15.98
C PHE A 343 -1.07 4.37 -16.67
N GLN A 344 0.16 4.91 -16.65
CA GLN A 344 1.36 4.20 -17.09
C GLN A 344 2.41 4.18 -15.97
N SER A 345 2.73 2.96 -15.53
CA SER A 345 3.81 2.71 -14.58
C SER A 345 5.18 3.13 -15.15
N LEU A 346 6.11 3.48 -14.29
CA LEU A 346 7.52 3.61 -14.68
C LEU A 346 8.07 2.31 -15.30
N MET A 347 7.53 1.15 -14.93
CA MET A 347 7.88 -0.12 -15.55
C MET A 347 7.55 -0.16 -17.05
N ALA A 348 6.49 0.51 -17.50
CA ALA A 348 6.15 0.61 -18.92
C ALA A 348 7.13 1.50 -19.70
N ARG A 349 7.69 2.54 -19.06
CA ARG A 349 8.57 3.56 -19.66
C ARG A 349 10.08 3.27 -19.48
N LEU A 350 10.43 2.63 -18.36
CA LEU A 350 11.80 2.26 -17.97
C LEU A 350 11.87 0.79 -17.52
N PRO A 351 11.45 -0.18 -18.36
CA PRO A 351 11.29 -1.58 -17.96
C PRO A 351 12.58 -2.18 -17.40
N HIS A 352 13.73 -1.83 -18.01
CA HIS A 352 15.02 -2.40 -17.63
C HIS A 352 15.55 -1.91 -16.27
N ASN A 353 15.04 -0.79 -15.76
CA ASN A 353 15.50 -0.18 -14.53
C ASN A 353 14.51 -0.32 -13.37
N THR A 354 13.29 -0.81 -13.64
CA THR A 354 12.18 -0.71 -12.69
C THR A 354 11.75 -2.06 -12.15
N ILE A 355 11.63 -2.13 -10.81
CA ILE A 355 10.83 -3.11 -10.10
C ILE A 355 9.50 -2.44 -9.76
N CYS A 356 8.39 -3.06 -10.16
CA CYS A 356 7.05 -2.59 -9.84
C CYS A 356 6.43 -3.48 -8.75
N VAL A 357 5.84 -2.86 -7.75
CA VAL A 357 5.03 -3.52 -6.73
C VAL A 357 3.57 -3.17 -6.97
N TYR A 358 2.71 -4.18 -7.09
CA TYR A 358 1.28 -3.97 -7.14
C TYR A 358 0.55 -4.82 -6.10
N SER A 359 -0.43 -4.24 -5.41
CA SER A 359 -1.23 -4.94 -4.41
C SER A 359 -2.72 -4.93 -4.75
N PHE A 360 -3.34 -6.10 -4.73
CA PHE A 360 -4.78 -6.29 -4.96
C PHE A 360 -5.65 -5.80 -3.78
N SER A 361 -5.02 -5.34 -2.70
CA SER A 361 -5.70 -4.99 -1.45
C SER A 361 -6.73 -3.87 -1.58
N LYS A 362 -6.46 -2.84 -2.42
CA LYS A 362 -7.26 -1.61 -2.42
C LYS A 362 -8.43 -1.69 -3.40
N TYR A 363 -8.15 -1.97 -4.65
CA TYR A 363 -9.13 -1.95 -5.72
C TYR A 363 -10.29 -2.93 -5.46
N PHE A 364 -9.97 -4.18 -5.14
CA PHE A 364 -10.96 -5.25 -4.91
C PHE A 364 -11.50 -5.32 -3.47
N GLY A 365 -11.12 -4.41 -2.59
CA GLY A 365 -11.49 -4.48 -1.18
C GLY A 365 -10.96 -5.75 -0.49
N ALA A 366 -9.70 -6.10 -0.76
CA ALA A 366 -9.08 -7.39 -0.42
C ALA A 366 -7.91 -7.26 0.56
N THR A 367 -7.95 -6.28 1.46
CA THR A 367 -6.83 -6.00 2.37
C THR A 367 -6.45 -7.19 3.26
N GLY A 368 -7.43 -8.02 3.67
CA GLY A 368 -7.21 -9.20 4.50
C GLY A 368 -6.65 -10.41 3.74
N TRP A 369 -6.77 -10.45 2.41
CA TRP A 369 -6.22 -11.53 1.58
C TRP A 369 -4.70 -11.48 1.47
N ARG A 370 -4.07 -10.35 1.78
CA ARG A 370 -2.62 -10.19 1.73
C ARG A 370 -1.99 -10.61 0.40
N SER A 371 -2.57 -10.25 -0.73
CA SER A 371 -2.07 -10.60 -2.06
C SER A 371 -1.48 -9.40 -2.78
N ALA A 372 -0.25 -9.55 -3.27
CA ALA A 372 0.48 -8.59 -4.07
C ALA A 372 1.47 -9.31 -4.99
N VAL A 373 2.04 -8.59 -5.93
CA VAL A 373 3.09 -9.08 -6.80
C VAL A 373 4.22 -8.07 -6.93
N ILE A 374 5.43 -8.58 -7.07
CA ILE A 374 6.58 -7.88 -7.60
C ILE A 374 6.67 -8.24 -9.08
N ALA A 375 6.76 -7.23 -9.94
CA ALA A 375 6.91 -7.39 -11.37
C ALA A 375 8.23 -6.75 -11.82
N MET A 376 9.00 -7.44 -12.64
CA MET A 376 10.20 -6.89 -13.24
C MET A 376 10.47 -7.47 -14.63
N HIS A 377 11.04 -6.67 -15.48
CA HIS A 377 11.40 -7.10 -16.83
C HIS A 377 12.53 -8.14 -16.78
N ARG A 378 12.46 -9.15 -17.64
CA ARG A 378 13.45 -10.24 -17.68
C ARG A 378 14.85 -9.74 -18.02
N ASP A 379 14.99 -8.80 -18.94
CA ASP A 379 16.23 -8.06 -19.18
C ASP A 379 16.22 -6.80 -18.31
N ASN A 380 17.02 -6.79 -17.24
CA ASN A 380 17.00 -5.73 -16.24
C ASN A 380 18.41 -5.35 -15.77
N ILE A 381 18.50 -4.15 -15.19
CA ILE A 381 19.78 -3.62 -14.70
C ILE A 381 20.28 -4.34 -13.44
N PHE A 382 19.37 -4.90 -12.62
CA PHE A 382 19.72 -5.56 -11.37
C PHE A 382 20.60 -6.78 -11.64
N ASP A 383 20.21 -7.62 -12.60
CA ASP A 383 21.01 -8.77 -13.04
C ASP A 383 22.33 -8.31 -13.63
N LYS A 384 22.33 -7.27 -14.48
CA LYS A 384 23.55 -6.71 -15.08
C LYS A 384 24.52 -6.15 -14.04
N LEU A 385 24.02 -5.53 -12.97
CA LEU A 385 24.85 -5.05 -11.86
C LEU A 385 25.44 -6.21 -11.05
N ILE A 386 24.70 -7.28 -10.81
CA ILE A 386 25.21 -8.50 -10.17
C ILE A 386 26.30 -9.14 -11.02
N GLU A 387 26.12 -9.21 -12.33
CA GLU A 387 27.14 -9.73 -13.26
C GLU A 387 28.47 -8.93 -13.23
N ARG A 388 28.39 -7.63 -12.94
CA ARG A 388 29.55 -6.73 -12.83
C ARG A 388 30.25 -6.76 -11.48
N LEU A 389 29.71 -7.47 -10.49
CA LEU A 389 30.29 -7.54 -9.14
C LEU A 389 31.71 -8.14 -9.18
N PRO A 390 32.64 -7.67 -8.32
CA PRO A 390 33.97 -8.25 -8.16
C PRO A 390 33.89 -9.74 -7.79
N ARG A 391 34.91 -10.49 -8.22
CA ARG A 391 35.03 -11.97 -8.00
C ARG A 391 34.77 -12.36 -6.54
N LYS A 392 35.27 -11.59 -5.57
CA LYS A 392 35.05 -11.85 -4.14
C LYS A 392 33.54 -11.82 -3.80
N ARG A 393 32.81 -10.81 -4.26
CA ARG A 393 31.36 -10.69 -4.03
C ARG A 393 30.59 -11.83 -4.72
N LYS A 394 30.97 -12.20 -5.93
CA LYS A 394 30.36 -13.36 -6.62
C LYS A 394 30.57 -14.66 -5.83
N THR A 395 31.75 -14.83 -5.21
CA THR A 395 32.00 -15.99 -4.33
C THR A 395 31.09 -15.98 -3.11
N GLU A 396 30.87 -14.83 -2.48
CA GLU A 396 29.92 -14.69 -1.35
C GLU A 396 28.49 -15.08 -1.79
N LEU A 397 28.05 -14.65 -2.97
CA LEU A 397 26.75 -15.03 -3.53
C LEU A 397 26.65 -16.52 -3.85
N LYS A 398 27.72 -17.13 -4.38
CA LYS A 398 27.79 -18.58 -4.57
C LYS A 398 27.64 -19.34 -3.26
N GLN A 399 28.28 -18.89 -2.20
CA GLN A 399 28.13 -19.50 -0.87
C GLN A 399 26.70 -19.35 -0.34
N ARG A 400 26.07 -18.18 -0.57
CA ARG A 400 24.70 -17.92 -0.09
C ARG A 400 23.67 -18.81 -0.78
N TYR A 401 23.68 -18.89 -2.10
CA TYR A 401 22.64 -19.56 -2.89
C TYR A 401 23.01 -20.98 -3.34
N GLY A 402 24.23 -21.44 -3.07
CA GLY A 402 24.70 -22.74 -3.53
C GLY A 402 24.00 -23.95 -2.94
N SER A 403 23.26 -23.78 -1.83
CA SER A 403 22.43 -24.85 -1.26
C SER A 403 21.15 -25.13 -2.04
N ILE A 404 20.67 -24.14 -2.84
CA ILE A 404 19.42 -24.26 -3.59
C ILE A 404 19.64 -24.39 -5.10
N ARG A 405 20.79 -23.95 -5.60
CA ARG A 405 21.11 -23.96 -7.04
C ARG A 405 22.61 -24.12 -7.29
N SER A 406 22.98 -25.08 -8.12
CA SER A 406 24.38 -25.30 -8.51
C SER A 406 24.90 -24.18 -9.42
N ASP A 407 24.08 -23.64 -10.28
CA ASP A 407 24.36 -22.58 -11.24
C ASP A 407 23.89 -21.21 -10.73
N VAL A 408 24.53 -20.75 -9.66
CA VAL A 408 24.20 -19.47 -9.01
C VAL A 408 24.52 -18.26 -9.91
N GLU A 409 25.45 -18.37 -10.83
CA GLU A 409 25.84 -17.26 -11.70
C GLU A 409 24.73 -16.85 -12.64
N ASN A 410 23.93 -17.81 -13.11
CA ASN A 410 22.77 -17.57 -13.96
C ASN A 410 21.44 -17.44 -13.20
N MET A 411 21.48 -17.36 -11.86
CA MET A 411 20.30 -17.12 -11.04
C MET A 411 19.88 -15.66 -11.14
N ARG A 412 18.68 -15.41 -11.66
CA ARG A 412 18.13 -14.06 -11.86
C ARG A 412 17.82 -13.38 -10.53
N PHE A 413 17.81 -12.06 -10.51
CA PHE A 413 17.55 -11.29 -9.30
C PHE A 413 16.17 -11.59 -8.70
N ILE A 414 15.13 -11.78 -9.52
CA ILE A 414 13.81 -12.16 -9.04
C ILE A 414 13.82 -13.51 -8.30
N ASP A 415 14.54 -14.50 -8.81
CA ASP A 415 14.67 -15.81 -8.16
C ASP A 415 15.49 -15.72 -6.86
N ARG A 416 16.45 -14.79 -6.80
CA ARG A 416 17.19 -14.46 -5.56
C ARG A 416 16.28 -13.83 -4.53
N MET A 417 15.36 -12.92 -4.92
CA MET A 417 14.35 -12.37 -4.00
C MET A 417 13.43 -13.46 -3.43
N VAL A 418 13.01 -14.42 -4.26
CA VAL A 418 12.24 -15.58 -3.79
C VAL A 418 13.03 -16.36 -2.73
N ALA A 419 14.29 -16.67 -3.00
CA ALA A 419 15.15 -17.37 -2.06
C ALA A 419 15.39 -16.57 -0.77
N ASP A 420 15.67 -15.27 -0.90
CA ASP A 420 15.92 -14.38 0.25
C ASP A 420 14.68 -14.26 1.14
N SER A 421 13.47 -14.18 0.56
CA SER A 421 12.22 -14.15 1.32
C SER A 421 12.02 -15.38 2.21
N ARG A 422 12.68 -16.49 1.88
CA ARG A 422 12.64 -17.78 2.58
C ARG A 422 13.94 -18.10 3.33
N GLN A 423 14.75 -17.08 3.62
CA GLN A 423 16.07 -17.25 4.22
C GLN A 423 16.93 -18.30 3.47
N VAL A 424 16.82 -18.27 2.13
CA VAL A 424 17.49 -19.13 1.14
C VAL A 424 17.00 -20.59 1.17
N ALA A 425 17.24 -21.34 2.23
CA ALA A 425 16.99 -22.78 2.27
C ALA A 425 15.69 -23.18 2.99
N LEU A 426 14.93 -22.22 3.53
CA LEU A 426 13.71 -22.48 4.30
C LEU A 426 12.45 -22.32 3.43
N ASN A 427 12.32 -23.13 2.40
CA ASN A 427 11.32 -23.00 1.32
C ASN A 427 9.86 -22.87 1.80
N HIS A 428 9.52 -23.36 2.99
CA HIS A 428 8.14 -23.34 3.49
C HIS A 428 7.86 -22.24 4.52
N THR A 429 8.76 -21.27 4.70
CA THR A 429 8.62 -20.23 5.72
C THR A 429 7.92 -18.96 5.22
N ALA A 430 7.85 -18.75 3.92
CA ALA A 430 7.25 -17.57 3.30
C ALA A 430 6.67 -17.92 1.93
N GLY A 431 6.02 -16.96 1.32
CA GLY A 431 5.39 -17.07 0.01
C GLY A 431 3.87 -17.07 0.10
N LEU A 432 3.24 -16.48 -0.93
CA LEU A 432 1.80 -16.41 -1.01
C LEU A 432 1.20 -17.81 -1.14
N SER A 433 0.24 -18.16 -0.26
CA SER A 433 -0.40 -19.48 -0.27
C SER A 433 -1.14 -19.72 -1.59
N LEU A 434 -1.33 -20.99 -1.94
CA LEU A 434 -2.03 -21.39 -3.16
C LEU A 434 -3.45 -20.82 -3.26
N PRO A 435 -4.31 -20.91 -2.21
CA PRO A 435 -5.64 -20.32 -2.27
C PRO A 435 -5.61 -18.81 -2.50
N GLN A 436 -4.63 -18.10 -1.92
CA GLN A 436 -4.47 -16.66 -2.15
C GLN A 436 -4.07 -16.34 -3.59
N GLN A 437 -3.24 -17.17 -4.22
CA GLN A 437 -2.87 -17.02 -5.62
C GLN A 437 -4.06 -17.29 -6.55
N ILE A 438 -4.90 -18.28 -6.27
CA ILE A 438 -6.15 -18.51 -7.03
C ILE A 438 -7.11 -17.32 -6.89
N GLN A 439 -7.29 -16.80 -5.67
CA GLN A 439 -8.13 -15.61 -5.52
C GLN A 439 -7.54 -14.40 -6.26
N MET A 440 -6.22 -14.25 -6.31
CA MET A 440 -5.52 -13.21 -7.07
C MET A 440 -5.75 -13.37 -8.58
N THR A 441 -5.69 -14.60 -9.09
CA THR A 441 -6.01 -14.96 -10.48
C THR A 441 -7.44 -14.53 -10.83
N LEU A 442 -8.41 -14.85 -9.98
CA LEU A 442 -9.80 -14.48 -10.20
C LEU A 442 -10.04 -12.96 -10.11
N PHE A 443 -9.31 -12.24 -9.28
CA PHE A 443 -9.34 -10.77 -9.27
C PHE A 443 -8.78 -10.18 -10.58
N ALA A 444 -7.66 -10.71 -11.06
CA ALA A 444 -7.06 -10.27 -12.32
C ALA A 444 -8.01 -10.50 -13.51
N LEU A 445 -8.51 -11.72 -13.65
CA LEU A 445 -9.46 -12.09 -14.71
C LEU A 445 -10.77 -11.31 -14.63
N TYR A 446 -11.25 -11.00 -13.40
CA TYR A 446 -12.43 -10.17 -13.21
C TYR A 446 -12.26 -8.77 -13.80
N SER A 447 -11.16 -8.10 -13.53
CA SER A 447 -10.90 -6.77 -14.10
C SER A 447 -10.75 -6.81 -15.62
N ILE A 448 -10.07 -7.84 -16.15
CA ILE A 448 -9.86 -8.01 -17.59
C ILE A 448 -11.20 -8.21 -18.32
N ILE A 449 -12.06 -9.09 -17.78
CA ILE A 449 -13.37 -9.39 -18.37
C ILE A 449 -14.31 -8.19 -18.23
N ASP A 450 -14.39 -7.56 -17.04
CA ASP A 450 -15.22 -6.38 -16.81
C ASP A 450 -14.85 -5.23 -17.76
N LYS A 451 -13.55 -5.00 -18.01
CA LYS A 451 -13.10 -3.97 -18.97
C LYS A 451 -13.58 -4.25 -20.40
N ARG A 452 -13.56 -5.49 -20.83
CA ARG A 452 -14.10 -5.92 -22.14
C ARG A 452 -15.62 -5.76 -22.24
N GLU A 453 -16.32 -5.86 -21.11
CA GLU A 453 -17.78 -5.78 -21.00
C GLU A 453 -18.30 -4.37 -20.61
N GLY A 454 -17.45 -3.36 -20.59
CA GLY A 454 -17.84 -1.97 -20.36
C GLY A 454 -17.30 -1.34 -19.08
N ASP A 455 -16.40 -2.03 -18.37
CA ASP A 455 -15.60 -1.46 -17.26
C ASP A 455 -16.45 -0.95 -16.07
N SER A 456 -17.53 -1.67 -15.81
CA SER A 456 -18.57 -1.21 -14.87
C SER A 456 -18.09 -1.11 -13.43
N PHE A 457 -17.20 -2.03 -13.00
CA PHE A 457 -16.66 -2.03 -11.65
C PHE A 457 -15.75 -0.82 -11.43
N ARG A 458 -14.84 -0.54 -12.36
CA ARG A 458 -13.93 0.62 -12.25
C ARG A 458 -14.70 1.93 -12.28
N LEU A 459 -15.64 2.10 -13.21
CA LEU A 459 -16.47 3.30 -13.29
C LEU A 459 -17.22 3.54 -11.99
N LYS A 460 -17.75 2.48 -11.36
CA LYS A 460 -18.44 2.58 -10.08
C LYS A 460 -17.52 2.96 -8.94
N MET A 461 -16.30 2.41 -8.89
CA MET A 461 -15.31 2.77 -7.88
C MET A 461 -14.88 4.23 -8.00
N HIS A 462 -14.67 4.71 -9.22
CA HIS A 462 -14.36 6.12 -9.48
C HIS A 462 -15.51 7.03 -9.03
N GLU A 463 -16.76 6.72 -9.40
CA GLU A 463 -17.94 7.49 -8.97
C GLU A 463 -17.99 7.62 -7.44
N ILE A 464 -17.85 6.51 -6.72
CA ILE A 464 -17.88 6.48 -5.25
C ILE A 464 -16.79 7.39 -4.67
N ILE A 465 -15.57 7.31 -5.16
CA ILE A 465 -14.44 8.10 -4.67
C ILE A 465 -14.62 9.59 -4.98
N GLN A 466 -15.00 9.93 -6.22
CA GLN A 466 -15.20 11.32 -6.64
C GLN A 466 -16.35 12.00 -5.87
N GLU A 467 -17.44 11.29 -5.61
CA GLU A 467 -18.51 11.82 -4.78
C GLU A 467 -18.09 12.12 -3.34
N ARG A 468 -17.29 11.23 -2.74
CA ARG A 468 -16.77 11.40 -1.39
C ARG A 468 -15.77 12.56 -1.32
N LEU A 469 -14.86 12.63 -2.28
CA LEU A 469 -13.90 13.72 -2.42
C LEU A 469 -14.62 15.07 -2.55
N LYS A 470 -15.57 15.17 -3.48
CA LYS A 470 -16.37 16.38 -3.68
C LYS A 470 -17.09 16.78 -2.40
N THR A 471 -17.71 15.82 -1.69
CA THR A 471 -18.44 16.09 -0.45
C THR A 471 -17.51 16.64 0.63
N LEU A 472 -16.34 16.02 0.83
CA LEU A 472 -15.34 16.47 1.80
C LEU A 472 -14.92 17.92 1.54
N TRP A 473 -14.47 18.22 0.33
CA TRP A 473 -13.92 19.53 0.01
C TRP A 473 -14.98 20.63 -0.03
N THR A 474 -16.19 20.33 -0.53
CA THR A 474 -17.32 21.27 -0.51
C THR A 474 -17.71 21.65 0.92
N SER A 475 -17.76 20.70 1.85
CA SER A 475 -18.09 20.98 3.26
C SER A 475 -16.98 21.76 4.00
N MET A 476 -15.76 21.75 3.50
CA MET A 476 -14.69 22.64 3.94
C MET A 476 -14.75 24.05 3.31
N GLY A 477 -15.60 24.26 2.32
CA GLY A 477 -15.73 25.53 1.61
C GLY A 477 -14.93 25.66 0.32
N PHE A 478 -14.45 24.53 -0.24
CA PHE A 478 -13.72 24.51 -1.52
C PHE A 478 -14.50 23.80 -2.61
N THR A 479 -14.28 24.24 -3.85
CA THR A 479 -14.65 23.50 -5.05
C THR A 479 -13.37 22.99 -5.71
N LEU A 480 -13.17 21.67 -5.67
CA LEU A 480 -12.06 21.06 -6.41
C LEU A 480 -12.39 20.98 -7.89
N LEU A 481 -11.45 21.38 -8.71
CA LEU A 481 -11.50 21.14 -10.15
C LEU A 481 -11.18 19.67 -10.46
N PRO A 482 -11.78 19.11 -11.52
CA PRO A 482 -11.38 17.79 -12.03
C PRO A 482 -9.88 17.79 -12.37
N ASP A 483 -9.22 16.69 -12.02
CA ASP A 483 -7.81 16.50 -12.32
C ASP A 483 -7.59 15.04 -12.72
N PRO A 484 -7.14 14.75 -13.94
CA PRO A 484 -6.99 13.39 -14.45
C PRO A 484 -5.90 12.60 -13.74
N LEU A 485 -4.94 13.28 -13.09
CA LEU A 485 -3.86 12.63 -12.35
C LEU A 485 -4.26 12.24 -10.92
N ARG A 486 -5.43 12.67 -10.48
CA ARG A 486 -5.91 12.43 -9.11
C ARG A 486 -6.58 11.07 -8.97
N ALA A 487 -5.90 10.11 -8.33
CA ALA A 487 -6.49 8.82 -7.95
C ALA A 487 -7.58 8.98 -6.87
N GLY A 488 -7.40 9.92 -5.96
CA GLY A 488 -8.40 10.30 -4.95
C GLY A 488 -8.72 9.23 -3.91
N TYR A 489 -7.90 8.21 -3.74
CA TYR A 489 -8.09 7.19 -2.69
C TYR A 489 -7.91 7.78 -1.30
N TYR A 490 -7.00 8.73 -1.17
CA TYR A 490 -6.83 9.63 -0.03
C TYR A 490 -6.96 11.07 -0.49
N SER A 491 -7.15 11.95 0.49
CA SER A 491 -6.97 13.39 0.32
C SER A 491 -6.00 13.88 1.37
N GLU A 492 -4.91 14.48 0.96
CA GLU A 492 -4.03 15.25 1.83
C GLU A 492 -4.48 16.71 1.81
N ILE A 493 -4.72 17.25 2.99
CA ILE A 493 -5.25 18.60 3.19
C ILE A 493 -4.20 19.39 3.96
N ASP A 494 -3.51 20.33 3.28
CA ASP A 494 -2.64 21.28 3.92
C ASP A 494 -3.49 22.39 4.58
N LEU A 495 -3.51 22.35 5.91
CA LEU A 495 -4.33 23.25 6.73
C LEU A 495 -3.84 24.69 6.69
N LEU A 496 -2.54 24.93 6.47
CA LEU A 496 -2.01 26.28 6.36
C LEU A 496 -2.37 26.93 5.02
N VAL A 497 -2.34 26.17 3.93
CA VAL A 497 -2.83 26.64 2.62
C VAL A 497 -4.32 27.01 2.74
N TRP A 498 -5.10 26.16 3.40
CA TRP A 498 -6.51 26.44 3.66
C TRP A 498 -6.68 27.70 4.54
N ALA A 499 -5.96 27.77 5.66
CA ALA A 499 -6.01 28.85 6.61
C ALA A 499 -5.61 30.20 5.98
N GLN A 500 -4.57 30.21 5.17
CA GLN A 500 -4.12 31.41 4.46
C GLN A 500 -5.20 31.96 3.52
N ARG A 501 -5.92 31.09 2.83
CA ARG A 501 -6.98 31.49 1.89
C ARG A 501 -8.17 32.12 2.58
N PHE A 502 -8.55 31.66 3.78
CA PHE A 502 -9.72 32.14 4.50
C PHE A 502 -9.44 33.27 5.51
N TYR A 503 -8.23 33.30 6.08
CA TYR A 503 -7.89 34.22 7.17
C TYR A 503 -6.65 35.07 6.92
N GLY A 504 -5.91 34.81 5.86
CA GLY A 504 -4.70 35.57 5.51
C GLY A 504 -3.41 35.07 6.16
N LYS A 505 -2.29 35.68 5.78
CA LYS A 505 -0.94 35.28 6.18
C LYS A 505 -0.69 35.50 7.67
N ASP A 506 -1.16 36.61 8.24
CA ASP A 506 -0.93 36.96 9.65
C ASP A 506 -1.54 35.91 10.59
N PHE A 507 -2.71 35.37 10.22
CA PHE A 507 -3.29 34.26 10.97
C PHE A 507 -2.42 32.99 10.89
N VAL A 508 -1.86 32.68 9.73
CA VAL A 508 -0.99 31.49 9.56
C VAL A 508 0.27 31.63 10.42
N GLU A 509 0.90 32.81 10.43
CA GLU A 509 2.07 33.05 11.28
C GLU A 509 1.71 32.94 12.75
N TRP A 510 0.60 33.54 13.18
CA TRP A 510 0.11 33.41 14.54
C TRP A 510 -0.16 31.95 14.93
N LEU A 511 -0.79 31.17 14.03
CA LEU A 511 -1.10 29.77 14.28
C LEU A 511 0.18 28.94 14.52
N ARG A 512 1.20 29.13 13.66
CA ARG A 512 2.50 28.46 13.79
C ARG A 512 3.24 28.80 15.07
N LEU A 513 3.11 30.03 15.54
CA LEU A 513 3.79 30.48 16.77
C LEU A 513 3.10 29.99 18.05
N ASN A 514 1.80 29.72 18.01
CA ASN A 514 1.00 29.44 19.21
C ASN A 514 0.60 27.97 19.35
N TYR A 515 0.66 27.15 18.30
CA TYR A 515 0.22 25.75 18.32
C TYR A 515 1.21 24.83 17.61
N SER A 516 1.18 23.55 18.01
CA SER A 516 1.85 22.44 17.30
C SER A 516 1.00 21.95 16.13
N PRO A 517 1.60 21.43 15.04
CA PRO A 517 0.88 20.78 13.94
C PRO A 517 -0.06 19.67 14.41
N LEU A 518 0.30 18.92 15.46
CA LEU A 518 -0.50 17.82 15.99
C LEU A 518 -1.73 18.27 16.80
N ASP A 519 -1.78 19.53 17.29
CA ASP A 519 -2.93 20.01 18.07
C ASP A 519 -4.24 19.85 17.30
N VAL A 520 -4.23 20.05 15.99
CA VAL A 520 -5.42 19.88 15.14
C VAL A 520 -5.93 18.44 15.19
N VAL A 521 -5.06 17.43 15.02
CA VAL A 521 -5.49 16.01 15.00
C VAL A 521 -5.97 15.57 16.39
N PHE A 522 -5.32 16.05 17.46
CA PHE A 522 -5.76 15.80 18.82
C PHE A 522 -7.13 16.46 19.13
N ARG A 523 -7.34 17.69 18.67
CA ARG A 523 -8.62 18.38 18.83
C ARG A 523 -9.74 17.73 18.03
N LEU A 524 -9.46 17.31 16.78
CA LEU A 524 -10.43 16.55 15.99
C LEU A 524 -10.86 15.27 16.72
N ALA A 525 -9.92 14.52 17.30
CA ALA A 525 -10.23 13.32 18.07
C ALA A 525 -11.05 13.61 19.33
N ARG A 526 -10.63 14.60 20.14
CA ARG A 526 -11.27 14.94 21.42
C ARG A 526 -12.63 15.62 21.28
N GLU A 527 -12.73 16.59 20.36
CA GLU A 527 -13.91 17.47 20.27
C GLU A 527 -14.95 16.93 19.29
N THR A 528 -14.54 16.15 18.30
CA THR A 528 -15.43 15.69 17.23
C THR A 528 -15.49 14.17 17.03
N SER A 529 -14.70 13.40 17.79
CA SER A 529 -14.56 11.93 17.63
C SER A 529 -14.10 11.52 16.23
N LEU A 530 -13.33 12.38 15.54
CA LEU A 530 -12.78 12.16 14.23
C LEU A 530 -11.30 11.76 14.32
N VAL A 531 -10.95 10.62 13.75
CA VAL A 531 -9.57 10.13 13.64
C VAL A 531 -9.09 10.27 12.20
N VAL A 532 -8.03 11.06 12.00
CA VAL A 532 -7.29 11.24 10.73
C VAL A 532 -5.81 10.97 10.98
N LEU A 533 -5.00 10.89 9.94
CA LEU A 533 -3.55 10.79 10.09
C LEU A 533 -2.88 12.14 9.86
N ASN A 534 -1.81 12.40 10.61
CA ASN A 534 -0.92 13.55 10.38
C ASN A 534 -0.10 13.33 9.09
N GLY A 535 -0.10 14.31 8.18
CA GLY A 535 0.65 14.25 6.92
C GLY A 535 2.15 14.43 7.09
N GLY A 536 2.60 15.18 8.10
CA GLY A 536 4.04 15.36 8.39
C GLY A 536 4.77 14.04 8.63
N GLY A 537 4.10 13.01 9.14
CA GLY A 537 4.69 11.68 9.31
C GLY A 537 4.83 10.86 8.01
N PHE A 538 4.49 11.43 6.87
CA PHE A 538 4.71 10.88 5.52
C PHE A 538 5.73 11.72 4.73
N ASP A 539 6.54 12.52 5.41
CA ASP A 539 7.41 13.56 4.84
C ASP A 539 6.63 14.52 3.92
N GLY A 540 5.37 14.80 4.27
CA GLY A 540 4.50 15.82 3.70
C GLY A 540 4.53 17.12 4.51
N PRO A 541 3.66 18.10 4.17
CA PRO A 541 3.54 19.33 4.96
C PRO A 541 3.20 19.01 6.42
N GLU A 542 3.93 19.60 7.36
CA GLU A 542 3.75 19.33 8.80
C GLU A 542 2.31 19.60 9.27
N TRP A 543 1.69 20.68 8.76
CA TRP A 543 0.32 21.09 9.06
C TRP A 543 -0.70 20.46 8.10
N SER A 544 -0.48 19.23 7.64
CA SER A 544 -1.44 18.54 6.81
C SER A 544 -2.09 17.35 7.52
N ILE A 545 -3.25 16.97 7.03
CA ILE A 545 -3.96 15.77 7.46
C ILE A 545 -4.28 14.89 6.26
N ARG A 546 -4.14 13.57 6.44
CA ARG A 546 -4.58 12.58 5.46
C ARG A 546 -5.94 12.03 5.84
N VAL A 547 -6.90 12.14 4.93
CA VAL A 547 -8.26 11.58 5.02
C VAL A 547 -8.41 10.45 4.01
N SER A 548 -8.77 9.24 4.46
CA SER A 548 -9.11 8.14 3.56
C SER A 548 -10.51 8.36 2.98
N LEU A 549 -10.63 8.30 1.65
CA LEU A 549 -11.91 8.40 0.94
C LEU A 549 -12.55 7.03 0.68
N ALA A 550 -11.87 5.95 1.06
CA ALA A 550 -12.29 4.59 0.75
C ALA A 550 -13.13 3.91 1.84
N ASN A 551 -13.12 4.37 3.09
CA ASN A 551 -13.54 3.54 4.23
C ASN A 551 -14.80 3.99 4.98
N LEU A 552 -15.39 5.13 4.62
CA LEU A 552 -16.60 5.70 5.25
C LEU A 552 -17.70 5.90 4.21
N LYS A 553 -18.92 6.19 4.67
CA LYS A 553 -20.06 6.52 3.80
C LYS A 553 -19.96 7.98 3.34
N LYS A 554 -20.56 8.31 2.19
CA LYS A 554 -20.56 9.67 1.61
C LYS A 554 -20.94 10.75 2.64
N LYS A 555 -22.02 10.53 3.43
CA LYS A 555 -22.49 11.48 4.45
C LYS A 555 -21.47 11.79 5.54
N ASP A 556 -20.56 10.86 5.83
CA ASP A 556 -19.57 11.00 6.89
C ASP A 556 -18.49 12.02 6.47
N TYR A 557 -18.21 12.14 5.16
CA TYR A 557 -17.25 13.13 4.64
C TYR A 557 -17.75 14.57 4.74
N ASP A 558 -19.07 14.80 4.74
CA ASP A 558 -19.65 16.11 5.08
C ASP A 558 -19.37 16.47 6.54
N ILE A 559 -19.54 15.51 7.45
CA ILE A 559 -19.24 15.72 8.87
C ILE A 559 -17.74 15.98 9.06
N ILE A 560 -16.86 15.22 8.39
CA ILE A 560 -15.42 15.41 8.46
C ILE A 560 -15.03 16.82 8.01
N GLY A 561 -15.47 17.25 6.85
CA GLY A 561 -15.13 18.58 6.32
C GLY A 561 -15.60 19.71 7.24
N LYS A 562 -16.83 19.63 7.75
CA LYS A 562 -17.39 20.59 8.72
C LYS A 562 -16.60 20.59 10.04
N SER A 563 -16.16 19.42 10.53
CA SER A 563 -15.37 19.31 11.75
C SER A 563 -14.00 19.96 11.60
N VAL A 564 -13.29 19.69 10.48
CA VAL A 564 -12.00 20.32 10.18
C VAL A 564 -12.15 21.84 10.12
N ARG A 565 -13.17 22.33 9.40
CA ARG A 565 -13.46 23.76 9.32
C ARG A 565 -13.73 24.38 10.69
N ALA A 566 -14.58 23.75 11.51
CA ALA A 566 -14.94 24.26 12.84
C ALA A 566 -13.71 24.39 13.77
N ILE A 567 -12.78 23.45 13.72
CA ILE A 567 -11.52 23.53 14.48
C ILE A 567 -10.70 24.75 14.01
N LEU A 568 -10.53 24.92 12.69
CA LEU A 568 -9.77 26.07 12.14
C LEU A 568 -10.46 27.40 12.43
N ASP A 569 -11.81 27.49 12.31
CA ASP A 569 -12.60 28.66 12.71
C ASP A 569 -12.39 29.02 14.18
N SER A 570 -12.24 28.01 15.06
CA SER A 570 -12.01 28.23 16.50
C SER A 570 -10.64 28.84 16.79
N TYR A 571 -9.59 28.47 16.04
CA TYR A 571 -8.28 29.15 16.13
C TYR A 571 -8.37 30.59 15.63
N ALA A 572 -9.06 30.82 14.51
CA ALA A 572 -9.26 32.17 13.99
C ALA A 572 -10.01 33.07 14.96
N ALA A 573 -11.01 32.53 15.67
CA ALA A 573 -11.70 33.28 16.72
C ALA A 573 -10.77 33.65 17.91
N ARG A 574 -9.85 32.77 18.29
CA ARG A 574 -8.83 33.07 19.33
C ARG A 574 -7.84 34.13 18.82
N TRP A 575 -7.34 33.99 17.60
CA TRP A 575 -6.48 34.98 16.98
C TRP A 575 -7.09 36.37 16.96
N LYS A 576 -8.34 36.50 16.50
CA LYS A 576 -9.05 37.80 16.48
C LYS A 576 -9.15 38.43 17.87
N LYS A 577 -9.30 37.63 18.93
CA LYS A 577 -9.33 38.12 20.32
C LYS A 577 -7.94 38.56 20.83
N SER A 578 -6.85 38.04 20.25
CA SER A 578 -5.48 38.41 20.62
C SER A 578 -4.97 39.67 19.92
N LEU A 579 -5.69 40.14 18.90
CA LEU A 579 -5.35 41.39 18.24
C LEU A 579 -5.66 42.57 19.16
N PRO A 580 -4.78 43.61 19.22
CA PRO A 580 -5.07 44.81 19.99
C PRO A 580 -6.36 45.45 19.46
N MET A 581 -7.25 45.84 20.39
CA MET A 581 -8.42 46.63 20.00
C MET A 581 -7.94 47.91 19.34
N VAL A 582 -8.23 48.07 18.05
CA VAL A 582 -8.08 49.37 17.37
C VAL A 582 -9.14 50.26 17.97
N GLU A 583 -8.77 51.18 18.84
CA GLU A 583 -9.65 52.26 19.26
C GLU A 583 -10.09 52.97 17.99
N SER A 584 -11.37 52.87 17.67
CA SER A 584 -11.99 53.65 16.61
C SER A 584 -12.06 55.10 17.10
N ASP A 585 -11.19 55.94 16.54
CA ASP A 585 -11.32 57.40 16.65
C ASP A 585 -12.60 57.88 15.96
#